data_2e8b99c6defccb48c2d7be4ba8eec38b
#
_entry.id   2e8b99c6defccb48c2d7be4ba8eec38b
#
_cell.length_a   1.000
_cell.length_b   1.000
_cell.length_c   1.000
_cell.angle_alpha   90.00
_cell.angle_beta   90.00
_cell.angle_gamma   90.00
#
_symmetry.space_group_name_H-M   'P 1'
#
loop_
_entity.id
_entity.type
_entity.pdbx_description
1 polymer ?
#
loop_
_entity_poly.entity_id
_entity_poly.type
_entity_poly.pdbx_seq_one_letter_code
_entity_poly.pdbx_strand_id
1 'polypeptide(L)' 'MLTATYVVIEVLSALGLIFLILMHSGKG' A
#
# COMPACT_ATOMS: atom_id res chain seq x y z
N MET A 1 -12.30 -17.36 2.03
CA MET A 1 -12.73 -16.23 2.75
C MET A 1 -11.64 -15.59 3.54
N LEU A 2 -11.01 -16.32 4.45
CA LEU A 2 -9.91 -15.72 5.20
C LEU A 2 -8.77 -15.34 4.27
N THR A 3 -8.54 -16.13 3.25
CA THR A 3 -7.45 -15.84 2.33
C THR A 3 -7.70 -14.53 1.58
N ALA A 4 -8.94 -14.30 1.19
CA ALA A 4 -9.26 -13.09 0.45
C ALA A 4 -9.03 -11.86 1.32
N THR A 5 -9.36 -11.96 2.60
CA THR A 5 -9.16 -10.84 3.51
C THR A 5 -7.67 -10.51 3.61
N TYR A 6 -6.85 -11.52 3.69
CA TYR A 6 -5.41 -11.29 3.78
C TYR A 6 -4.89 -10.61 2.51
N VAL A 7 -5.33 -11.08 1.36
CA VAL A 7 -4.88 -10.51 0.11
C VAL A 7 -5.26 -9.04 0.01
N VAL A 8 -6.47 -8.70 0.43
CA VAL A 8 -6.92 -7.32 0.38
C VAL A 8 -6.05 -6.45 1.28
N ILE A 9 -5.76 -6.93 2.48
CA ILE A 9 -4.94 -6.17 3.41
C ILE A 9 -3.55 -5.95 2.82
N GLU A 10 -2.99 -6.96 2.19
CA GLU A 10 -1.66 -6.84 1.62
C GLU A 10 -1.64 -5.83 0.47
N VAL A 11 -2.64 -5.90 -0.40
CA VAL A 11 -2.69 -5.00 -1.54
C VAL A 11 -2.86 -3.56 -1.05
N LEU A 12 -3.73 -3.34 -0.08
CA LEU A 12 -3.95 -2.00 0.45
C LEU A 12 -2.69 -1.47 1.11
N SER A 13 -1.98 -2.32 1.84
CA SER A 13 -0.75 -1.89 2.49
C SER A 13 0.31 -1.51 1.46
N ALA A 14 0.43 -2.32 0.42
CA ALA A 14 1.42 -2.05 -0.61
C ALA A 14 1.13 -0.73 -1.31
N LEU A 15 -0.13 -0.52 -1.66
CA LEU A 15 -0.51 0.74 -2.30
C LEU A 15 -0.26 1.93 -1.39
N GLY A 16 -0.57 1.78 -0.12
CA GLY A 16 -0.34 2.84 0.84
C GLY A 16 1.13 3.22 0.93
N LEU A 17 2.00 2.21 0.95
CA LEU A 17 3.42 2.46 1.02
C LEU A 17 3.93 3.16 -0.24
N ILE A 18 3.46 2.73 -1.39
CA ILE A 18 3.86 3.34 -2.64
C ILE A 18 3.44 4.82 -2.64
N PHE A 19 2.23 5.08 -2.20
CA PHE A 19 1.73 6.45 -2.15
C PHE A 19 2.59 7.31 -1.23
N LEU A 20 2.94 6.77 -0.06
CA LEU A 20 3.75 7.51 0.89
C LEU A 20 5.11 7.86 0.30
N ILE A 21 5.72 6.91 -0.39
CA ILE A 21 7.02 7.14 -0.99
C ILE A 21 6.92 8.21 -2.06
N LEU A 22 5.90 8.13 -2.89
CA LEU A 22 5.73 9.10 -3.96
C LEU A 22 5.51 10.50 -3.40
N MET A 23 4.68 10.61 -2.37
CA MET A 23 4.41 11.91 -1.82
C MET A 23 5.61 12.47 -1.10
N HIS A 24 6.41 11.60 -0.49
CA HIS A 24 7.55 12.10 0.23
C HIS A 24 8.71 12.42 -0.70
N SER A 25 8.88 11.65 -1.73
CA SER A 25 10.02 11.89 -2.57
C SER A 25 9.75 12.98 -3.56
N GLY A 26 8.70 13.62 -3.48
CA GLY A 26 8.45 14.61 -4.45
C GLY A 26 9.45 15.72 -4.30
N LYS A 27 9.49 16.73 -4.37
CA LYS A 27 10.28 17.79 -4.34
C LYS A 27 11.39 17.73 -3.48
N GLY A 28 11.65 17.00 -2.81
CA GLY A 28 12.91 16.90 -2.08
C GLY A 28 13.39 18.18 -1.42
#